data_c970d26843c66fc47ac140af8dbd1124
#
_entry.id   c970d26843c66fc47ac140af8dbd1124
#
_cell.length_a   1.000
_cell.length_b   1.000
_cell.length_c   1.000
_cell.angle_alpha   90.00
_cell.angle_beta   90.00
_cell.angle_gamma   90.00
#
_symmetry.space_group_name_H-M   'P 1'
#
loop_
_entity.id
_entity.type
_entity.pdbx_description
1 polymer ?
#
loop_
_entity_poly.entity_id
_entity_poly.type
_entity_poly.pdbx_seq_one_letter_code
_entity_poly.pdbx_strand_id
1 'polypeptide(L)'
;MAMTIKTAFPPSVAPDARLLVLGSLPGEESLRQGRYYAHPTNAFWWLIGEVIGEPLPSLAYEKRLARLRAHRIGLWDVIATAQRQGSLDQAIREAELRDLAGFVEALPELRAVAFNGQTSARHGRKQLAGEARLTLLDLPSSSAAHAGMARDAKREAWLELREFL
;
A
#
# COMPACT_ATOMS: atom_id res chain seq x y z
N MET A 1 -5.14 7.59 28.38
CA MET A 1 -4.27 8.36 27.49
C MET A 1 -5.05 8.77 26.24
N ALA A 2 -4.96 10.02 25.86
CA ALA A 2 -5.62 10.49 24.65
C ALA A 2 -4.94 9.86 23.42
N MET A 3 -5.77 9.39 22.46
CA MET A 3 -5.24 8.89 21.20
C MET A 3 -4.84 10.04 20.29
N THR A 4 -3.73 9.90 19.62
CA THR A 4 -3.25 10.88 18.65
C THR A 4 -3.90 10.65 17.29
N ILE A 5 -4.33 11.72 16.62
CA ILE A 5 -4.81 11.65 15.24
C ILE A 5 -3.63 11.44 14.32
N LYS A 6 -3.71 10.43 13.46
CA LYS A 6 -2.71 10.11 12.44
C LYS A 6 -3.24 10.50 11.08
N THR A 7 -2.41 11.15 10.27
CA THR A 7 -2.77 11.56 8.91
C THR A 7 -1.87 10.85 7.92
N ALA A 8 -2.48 10.19 6.93
CA ALA A 8 -1.76 9.48 5.88
C ALA A 8 -1.18 10.45 4.84
N PHE A 9 -0.32 9.91 3.97
CA PHE A 9 0.44 10.69 3.00
C PHE A 9 -0.34 10.96 1.71
N PRO A 10 0.09 11.96 0.91
CA PRO A 10 -0.41 12.09 -0.46
C PRO A 10 0.00 10.87 -1.29
N PRO A 11 -0.71 10.60 -2.40
CA PRO A 11 -0.37 9.45 -3.23
C PRO A 11 0.95 9.65 -3.97
N SER A 12 1.67 8.55 -4.19
CA SER A 12 2.79 8.50 -5.12
C SER A 12 2.29 7.76 -6.38
N VAL A 13 1.92 8.48 -7.41
CA VAL A 13 1.29 7.91 -8.60
C VAL A 13 1.56 8.79 -9.81
N ALA A 14 1.74 8.15 -10.98
CA ALA A 14 1.77 8.83 -12.28
C ALA A 14 0.44 8.57 -13.01
N PRO A 15 0.03 9.44 -13.95
CA PRO A 15 -1.25 9.28 -14.66
C PRO A 15 -1.40 7.97 -15.44
N ASP A 16 -0.29 7.34 -15.83
CA ASP A 16 -0.27 6.10 -16.58
C ASP A 16 -0.17 4.84 -15.70
N ALA A 17 -0.48 4.96 -14.41
CA ALA A 17 -0.43 3.83 -13.49
C ALA A 17 -1.32 2.67 -13.96
N ARG A 18 -0.78 1.45 -13.86
CA ARG A 18 -1.48 0.20 -14.18
C ARG A 18 -1.84 -0.59 -12.94
N LEU A 19 -1.07 -0.42 -11.87
CA LEU A 19 -1.26 -1.09 -10.60
C LEU A 19 -1.23 -0.05 -9.49
N LEU A 20 -2.20 -0.13 -8.58
CA LEU A 20 -2.22 0.68 -7.36
C LEU A 20 -2.10 -0.24 -6.17
N VAL A 21 -1.12 -0.02 -5.32
CA VAL A 21 -0.96 -0.76 -4.05
C VAL A 21 -1.44 0.13 -2.91
N LEU A 22 -2.42 -0.35 -2.18
CA LEU A 22 -3.04 0.39 -1.08
C LEU A 22 -2.71 -0.25 0.26
N GLY A 23 -2.12 0.55 1.16
CA GLY A 23 -2.02 0.21 2.57
C GLY A 23 -3.23 0.67 3.34
N SER A 24 -3.24 0.44 4.66
CA SER A 24 -4.30 0.93 5.55
C SER A 24 -3.99 2.35 6.02
N LEU A 25 -3.01 2.52 6.89
CA LEU A 25 -2.55 3.77 7.47
C LEU A 25 -1.06 3.62 7.77
N PRO A 26 -0.21 4.65 7.52
CA PRO A 26 1.21 4.54 7.82
C PRO A 26 1.46 4.24 9.30
N GLY A 27 2.46 3.40 9.57
CA GLY A 27 2.91 3.13 10.93
C GLY A 27 3.65 4.31 11.55
N GLU A 28 3.98 4.22 12.83
CA GLU A 28 4.64 5.29 13.59
C GLU A 28 5.97 5.72 12.96
N GLU A 29 6.81 4.76 12.54
CA GLU A 29 8.10 5.08 11.94
C GLU A 29 7.93 5.78 10.59
N SER A 30 6.96 5.34 9.78
CA SER A 30 6.63 6.00 8.50
C SER A 30 6.17 7.43 8.73
N LEU A 31 5.30 7.65 9.72
CA LEU A 31 4.81 8.98 10.06
C LEU A 31 5.95 9.88 10.56
N ARG A 32 6.84 9.34 11.39
CA ARG A 32 8.00 10.08 11.90
C ARG A 32 8.92 10.54 10.77
N GLN A 33 9.15 9.69 9.78
CA GLN A 33 10.04 10.00 8.66
C GLN A 33 9.34 10.66 7.48
N GLY A 34 8.00 10.66 7.44
CA GLY A 34 7.24 11.14 6.29
C GLY A 34 7.44 10.28 5.04
N ARG A 35 7.63 8.96 5.21
CA ARG A 35 7.96 8.03 4.13
C ARG A 35 7.14 6.77 4.19
N TYR A 36 6.65 6.31 3.03
CA TYR A 36 5.97 5.01 2.92
C TYR A 36 6.89 3.87 3.35
N TYR A 37 6.36 3.00 4.21
CA TYR A 37 7.03 1.76 4.60
C TYR A 37 8.46 1.96 5.12
N ALA A 38 8.62 2.91 6.04
CA ALA A 38 9.93 3.31 6.55
C ALA A 38 10.49 2.39 7.63
N HIS A 39 9.65 1.58 8.29
CA HIS A 39 10.14 0.71 9.36
C HIS A 39 11.10 -0.34 8.80
N PRO A 40 12.30 -0.53 9.41
CA PRO A 40 13.32 -1.44 8.86
C PRO A 40 12.87 -2.89 8.72
N THR A 41 11.90 -3.34 9.54
CA THR A 41 11.40 -4.71 9.48
C THR A 41 10.25 -4.90 8.49
N ASN A 42 9.73 -3.82 7.87
CA ASN A 42 8.68 -3.94 6.88
C ASN A 42 9.28 -4.43 5.56
N ALA A 43 8.76 -5.54 5.04
CA ALA A 43 9.29 -6.16 3.84
C ALA A 43 8.82 -5.51 2.53
N PHE A 44 8.03 -4.43 2.59
CA PHE A 44 7.42 -3.84 1.39
C PHE A 44 8.43 -3.55 0.27
N TRP A 45 9.49 -2.81 0.57
CA TRP A 45 10.45 -2.42 -0.46
C TRP A 45 11.17 -3.61 -1.09
N TRP A 46 11.43 -4.65 -0.30
CA TRP A 46 11.97 -5.89 -0.84
C TRP A 46 10.95 -6.61 -1.71
N LEU A 47 9.70 -6.77 -1.22
CA LEU A 47 8.64 -7.46 -1.96
C LEU A 47 8.34 -6.79 -3.31
N ILE A 48 8.10 -5.48 -3.29
CA ILE A 48 7.79 -4.77 -4.54
C ILE A 48 9.02 -4.69 -5.46
N GLY A 49 10.21 -4.64 -4.88
CA GLY A 49 11.45 -4.73 -5.63
C GLY A 49 11.58 -6.05 -6.39
N GLU A 50 11.19 -7.16 -5.76
CA GLU A 50 11.16 -8.46 -6.41
C GLU A 50 10.14 -8.48 -7.56
N VAL A 51 9.00 -7.84 -7.38
CA VAL A 51 7.98 -7.73 -8.44
C VAL A 51 8.53 -7.05 -9.69
N ILE A 52 9.25 -5.94 -9.54
CA ILE A 52 9.77 -5.17 -10.69
C ILE A 52 11.21 -5.55 -11.07
N GLY A 53 11.85 -6.45 -10.34
CA GLY A 53 13.20 -6.90 -10.64
C GLY A 53 14.26 -5.85 -10.35
N GLU A 54 14.07 -4.98 -9.35
CA GLU A 54 15.02 -3.94 -8.99
C GLU A 54 15.37 -3.98 -7.50
N PRO A 55 16.62 -3.67 -7.11
CA PRO A 55 17.08 -3.72 -5.71
C PRO A 55 16.65 -2.47 -4.95
N LEU A 56 15.35 -2.22 -4.83
CA LEU A 56 14.80 -1.01 -4.21
C LEU A 56 15.33 -0.74 -2.80
N PRO A 57 15.51 -1.75 -1.91
CA PRO A 57 16.03 -1.47 -0.58
C PRO A 57 17.40 -0.77 -0.56
N SER A 58 18.22 -0.97 -1.61
CA SER A 58 19.54 -0.33 -1.71
C SER A 58 19.51 1.08 -2.27
N LEU A 59 18.35 1.54 -2.74
CA LEU A 59 18.20 2.87 -3.34
C LEU A 59 17.76 3.90 -2.31
N ALA A 60 18.07 5.18 -2.57
CA ALA A 60 17.51 6.29 -1.81
C ALA A 60 15.98 6.32 -1.98
N TYR A 61 15.26 6.76 -0.94
CA TYR A 61 13.80 6.72 -0.91
C TYR A 61 13.15 7.37 -2.14
N GLU A 62 13.59 8.56 -2.51
CA GLU A 62 13.01 9.26 -3.67
C GLU A 62 13.20 8.48 -4.98
N LYS A 63 14.32 7.78 -5.09
CA LYS A 63 14.57 6.91 -6.24
C LYS A 63 13.66 5.69 -6.23
N ARG A 64 13.36 5.13 -5.06
CA ARG A 64 12.42 4.02 -4.94
C ARG A 64 11.05 4.42 -5.50
N LEU A 65 10.54 5.58 -5.08
CA LEU A 65 9.25 6.08 -5.57
C LEU A 65 9.29 6.33 -7.08
N ALA A 66 10.36 6.93 -7.59
CA ALA A 66 10.51 7.20 -9.01
C ALA A 66 10.55 5.90 -9.84
N ARG A 67 11.21 4.86 -9.33
CA ARG A 67 11.26 3.55 -10.00
C ARG A 67 9.88 2.89 -10.03
N LEU A 68 9.10 2.97 -8.96
CA LEU A 68 7.74 2.46 -8.97
C LEU A 68 6.88 3.19 -10.00
N ARG A 69 6.95 4.51 -10.05
CA ARG A 69 6.18 5.28 -11.06
C ARG A 69 6.62 4.92 -12.48
N ALA A 70 7.92 4.71 -12.71
CA ALA A 70 8.43 4.27 -14.01
C ALA A 70 7.91 2.89 -14.42
N HIS A 71 7.65 2.01 -13.44
CA HIS A 71 7.02 0.71 -13.65
C HIS A 71 5.50 0.78 -13.59
N ARG A 72 4.91 1.99 -13.57
CA ARG A 72 3.47 2.23 -13.59
C ARG A 72 2.75 1.70 -12.34
N ILE A 73 3.43 1.79 -11.20
CA ILE A 73 2.90 1.41 -9.90
C ILE A 73 2.68 2.65 -9.05
N GLY A 74 1.45 2.81 -8.54
CA GLY A 74 1.10 3.86 -7.59
C GLY A 74 1.00 3.32 -6.18
N LEU A 75 1.25 4.19 -5.20
CA LEU A 75 1.11 3.91 -3.77
C LEU A 75 0.15 4.89 -3.12
N TRP A 76 -0.70 4.38 -2.25
CA TRP A 76 -1.57 5.19 -1.40
C TRP A 76 -2.06 4.37 -0.22
N ASP A 77 -2.94 4.95 0.60
CA ASP A 77 -3.58 4.26 1.73
C ASP A 77 -5.09 4.45 1.66
N VAL A 78 -5.85 3.48 2.16
CA VAL A 78 -7.32 3.56 2.15
C VAL A 78 -7.84 4.51 3.22
N ILE A 79 -7.08 4.77 4.26
CA ILE A 79 -7.45 5.63 5.39
C ILE A 79 -6.74 6.97 5.27
N ALA A 80 -7.51 8.06 5.30
CA ALA A 80 -6.93 9.41 5.27
C ALA A 80 -6.44 9.83 6.65
N THR A 81 -7.30 9.70 7.65
CA THR A 81 -6.98 10.00 9.05
C THR A 81 -7.60 8.97 9.96
N ALA A 82 -7.01 8.75 11.12
CA ALA A 82 -7.55 7.88 12.15
C ALA A 82 -6.92 8.17 13.50
N GLN A 83 -7.56 7.71 14.55
CA GLN A 83 -6.96 7.65 15.88
C GLN A 83 -6.34 6.27 16.07
N ARG A 84 -5.08 6.24 16.47
CA ARG A 84 -4.37 5.00 16.71
C ARG A 84 -3.22 5.22 17.68
N GLN A 85 -3.09 4.31 18.65
CA GLN A 85 -1.92 4.24 19.50
C GLN A 85 -1.02 3.13 18.96
N GLY A 86 0.24 3.47 18.65
CA GLY A 86 1.17 2.53 18.02
C GLY A 86 0.93 2.36 16.51
N SER A 87 1.27 1.19 15.97
CA SER A 87 1.28 0.94 14.52
C SER A 87 0.39 -0.20 14.06
N LEU A 88 -0.30 -0.89 14.98
CA LEU A 88 -1.14 -2.03 14.62
C LEU A 88 -2.47 -1.59 14.03
N ASP A 89 -2.88 -2.22 12.93
CA ASP A 89 -4.17 -1.91 12.27
C ASP A 89 -5.36 -2.18 13.19
N GLN A 90 -5.29 -3.20 14.04
CA GLN A 90 -6.36 -3.51 15.00
C GLN A 90 -6.57 -2.41 16.04
N ALA A 91 -5.62 -1.50 16.23
CA ALA A 91 -5.73 -0.37 17.14
C ALA A 91 -6.35 0.87 16.48
N ILE A 92 -6.67 0.84 15.20
CA ILE A 92 -7.26 1.96 14.47
C ILE A 92 -8.69 2.23 14.99
N ARG A 93 -8.97 3.51 15.27
CA ARG A 93 -10.27 4.00 15.71
C ARG A 93 -10.62 5.26 14.93
N GLU A 94 -11.93 5.47 14.72
CA GLU A 94 -12.47 6.67 14.08
C GLU A 94 -11.79 6.98 12.73
N ALA A 95 -11.68 5.96 11.88
CA ALA A 95 -11.04 6.10 10.58
C ALA A 95 -11.89 6.94 9.63
N GLU A 96 -11.26 7.93 8.98
CA GLU A 96 -11.82 8.63 7.84
C GLU A 96 -11.21 8.02 6.58
N LEU A 97 -12.08 7.48 5.72
CA LEU A 97 -11.66 6.78 4.52
C LEU A 97 -11.46 7.76 3.36
N ARG A 98 -10.55 7.43 2.45
CA ARG A 98 -10.37 8.17 1.21
C ARG A 98 -11.46 7.80 0.21
N ASP A 99 -11.72 8.69 -0.75
CA ASP A 99 -12.59 8.39 -1.90
C ASP A 99 -11.77 7.63 -2.95
N LEU A 100 -11.73 6.33 -2.83
CA LEU A 100 -10.97 5.48 -3.76
C LEU A 100 -11.62 5.42 -5.14
N ALA A 101 -12.94 5.40 -5.21
CA ALA A 101 -13.66 5.34 -6.48
C ALA A 101 -13.33 6.57 -7.35
N GLY A 102 -13.37 7.76 -6.77
CA GLY A 102 -12.97 8.98 -7.48
C GLY A 102 -11.52 8.98 -7.89
N PHE A 103 -10.64 8.45 -7.03
CA PHE A 103 -9.21 8.39 -7.32
C PHE A 103 -8.90 7.47 -8.51
N VAL A 104 -9.46 6.26 -8.55
CA VAL A 104 -9.20 5.32 -9.65
C VAL A 104 -9.83 5.77 -10.97
N GLU A 105 -10.91 6.54 -10.90
CA GLU A 105 -11.54 7.11 -12.10
C GLU A 105 -10.58 8.05 -12.84
N ALA A 106 -9.69 8.72 -12.11
CA ALA A 106 -8.67 9.61 -12.71
C ALA A 106 -7.47 8.85 -13.29
N LEU A 107 -7.45 7.51 -13.19
CA LEU A 107 -6.36 6.66 -13.67
C LEU A 107 -6.88 5.72 -14.78
N PRO A 108 -6.99 6.20 -16.03
CA PRO A 108 -7.66 5.45 -17.09
C PRO A 108 -6.93 4.17 -17.51
N GLU A 109 -5.63 4.07 -17.26
CA GLU A 109 -4.84 2.88 -17.61
C GLU A 109 -4.75 1.86 -16.47
N LEU A 110 -5.37 2.14 -15.32
CA LEU A 110 -5.32 1.24 -14.16
C LEU A 110 -5.99 -0.09 -14.50
N ARG A 111 -5.31 -1.19 -14.16
CA ARG A 111 -5.75 -2.57 -14.41
C ARG A 111 -6.10 -3.31 -13.13
N ALA A 112 -5.38 -3.01 -12.06
CA ALA A 112 -5.52 -3.73 -10.80
C ALA A 112 -5.28 -2.83 -9.59
N VAL A 113 -5.93 -3.18 -8.49
CA VAL A 113 -5.69 -2.59 -7.17
C VAL A 113 -5.35 -3.74 -6.23
N ALA A 114 -4.21 -3.65 -5.60
CA ALA A 114 -3.72 -4.64 -4.65
C ALA A 114 -3.76 -4.06 -3.23
N PHE A 115 -4.35 -4.81 -2.31
CA PHE A 115 -4.48 -4.40 -0.92
C PHE A 115 -3.41 -5.05 -0.06
N ASN A 116 -2.55 -4.22 0.53
CA ASN A 116 -1.49 -4.69 1.42
C ASN A 116 -2.07 -4.94 2.81
N GLY A 117 -2.55 -6.16 3.03
CA GLY A 117 -3.13 -6.60 4.28
C GLY A 117 -4.65 -6.54 4.32
N GLN A 118 -5.22 -7.19 5.35
CA GLN A 118 -6.67 -7.40 5.45
C GLN A 118 -7.47 -6.12 5.74
N THR A 119 -6.93 -5.21 6.53
CA THR A 119 -7.63 -3.95 6.83
C THR A 119 -7.79 -3.11 5.58
N SER A 120 -6.74 -2.99 4.78
CA SER A 120 -6.78 -2.32 3.48
C SER A 120 -7.82 -2.97 2.56
N ALA A 121 -7.80 -4.30 2.45
CA ALA A 121 -8.72 -5.06 1.61
C ALA A 121 -10.18 -4.86 2.04
N ARG A 122 -10.46 -4.92 3.34
CA ARG A 122 -11.81 -4.78 3.86
C ARG A 122 -12.45 -3.44 3.49
N HIS A 123 -11.71 -2.36 3.68
CA HIS A 123 -12.20 -1.02 3.34
C HIS A 123 -12.18 -0.75 1.84
N GLY A 124 -11.13 -1.15 1.16
CA GLY A 124 -10.96 -0.86 -0.25
C GLY A 124 -11.92 -1.62 -1.14
N ARG A 125 -12.16 -2.89 -0.86
CA ARG A 125 -13.09 -3.70 -1.65
C ARG A 125 -14.52 -3.18 -1.62
N LYS A 126 -14.96 -2.66 -0.47
CA LYS A 126 -16.31 -2.06 -0.36
C LYS A 126 -16.48 -0.90 -1.32
N GLN A 127 -15.46 -0.05 -1.45
CA GLN A 127 -15.55 1.12 -2.32
C GLN A 127 -15.39 0.78 -3.80
N LEU A 128 -14.61 -0.26 -4.12
CA LEU A 128 -14.24 -0.59 -5.49
C LEU A 128 -15.02 -1.76 -6.08
N ALA A 129 -15.99 -2.31 -5.35
CA ALA A 129 -16.77 -3.49 -5.79
C ALA A 129 -17.48 -3.28 -7.12
N GLY A 130 -17.88 -2.04 -7.45
CA GLY A 130 -18.55 -1.70 -8.71
C GLY A 130 -17.62 -1.42 -9.89
N GLU A 131 -16.31 -1.44 -9.67
CA GLU A 131 -15.32 -1.12 -10.72
C GLU A 131 -14.96 -2.37 -11.55
N ALA A 132 -15.84 -2.72 -12.49
CA ALA A 132 -15.73 -3.96 -13.27
C ALA A 132 -14.44 -4.09 -14.07
N ARG A 133 -13.80 -2.98 -14.44
CA ARG A 133 -12.54 -2.99 -15.19
C ARG A 133 -11.32 -3.35 -14.37
N LEU A 134 -11.43 -3.31 -13.04
CA LEU A 134 -10.29 -3.53 -12.15
C LEU A 134 -10.28 -4.94 -11.59
N THR A 135 -9.10 -5.54 -11.55
CA THR A 135 -8.86 -6.74 -10.77
C THR A 135 -8.45 -6.32 -9.37
N LEU A 136 -9.15 -6.85 -8.36
CA LEU A 136 -8.86 -6.55 -6.95
C LEU A 136 -8.10 -7.73 -6.34
N LEU A 137 -6.97 -7.46 -5.72
CA LEU A 137 -6.06 -8.49 -5.20
C LEU A 137 -5.80 -8.27 -3.70
N ASP A 138 -5.94 -9.33 -2.91
CA ASP A 138 -5.56 -9.33 -1.51
C ASP A 138 -4.13 -9.85 -1.37
N LEU A 139 -3.24 -9.02 -0.86
CA LEU A 139 -1.87 -9.41 -0.60
C LEU A 139 -1.67 -9.71 0.88
N PRO A 140 -0.82 -10.68 1.23
CA PRO A 140 -0.39 -10.81 2.62
C PRO A 140 0.36 -9.54 3.01
N SER A 141 0.11 -9.05 4.22
CA SER A 141 0.71 -7.80 4.71
C SER A 141 2.23 -7.88 4.68
N SER A 142 2.86 -6.81 4.22
CA SER A 142 4.31 -6.64 4.25
C SER A 142 4.85 -6.35 5.65
N SER A 143 3.99 -6.03 6.60
CA SER A 143 4.38 -5.74 7.98
C SER A 143 4.95 -6.97 8.68
N ALA A 144 5.99 -6.77 9.48
CA ALA A 144 6.53 -7.82 10.34
C ALA A 144 5.53 -8.30 11.40
N ALA A 145 4.52 -7.50 11.73
CA ALA A 145 3.43 -7.91 12.61
C ALA A 145 2.62 -9.07 12.05
N HIS A 146 2.61 -9.25 10.72
CA HIS A 146 2.00 -10.42 10.06
C HIS A 146 3.03 -11.55 9.96
N ALA A 147 3.34 -12.15 11.11
CA ALA A 147 4.41 -13.16 11.24
C ALA A 147 3.95 -14.59 10.91
N GLY A 148 2.65 -14.81 10.68
CA GLY A 148 2.11 -16.15 10.40
C GLY A 148 2.47 -16.71 9.03
N MET A 149 3.05 -15.91 8.14
CA MET A 149 3.45 -16.32 6.80
C MET A 149 4.95 -16.07 6.61
N ALA A 150 5.67 -17.07 6.11
CA ALA A 150 7.09 -16.95 5.82
C ALA A 150 7.36 -15.89 4.73
N ARG A 151 8.51 -15.26 4.78
CA ARG A 151 8.92 -14.22 3.83
C ARG A 151 8.86 -14.68 2.37
N ASP A 152 9.33 -15.90 2.10
CA ASP A 152 9.31 -16.44 0.74
C ASP A 152 7.89 -16.71 0.24
N ALA A 153 6.98 -17.13 1.13
CA ALA A 153 5.56 -17.30 0.77
C ALA A 153 4.90 -15.96 0.46
N LYS A 154 5.23 -14.91 1.20
CA LYS A 154 4.79 -13.55 0.87
C LYS A 154 5.29 -13.13 -0.51
N ARG A 155 6.55 -13.40 -0.80
CA ARG A 155 7.16 -13.09 -2.09
C ARG A 155 6.39 -13.76 -3.23
N GLU A 156 6.09 -15.05 -3.11
CA GLU A 156 5.32 -15.77 -4.15
C GLU A 156 3.96 -15.13 -4.40
N ALA A 157 3.25 -14.75 -3.33
CA ALA A 157 1.96 -14.08 -3.47
C ALA A 157 2.10 -12.71 -4.16
N TRP A 158 3.10 -11.91 -3.78
CA TRP A 158 3.32 -10.59 -4.36
C TRP A 158 3.76 -10.66 -5.82
N LEU A 159 4.47 -11.71 -6.25
CA LEU A 159 4.92 -11.86 -7.64
C LEU A 159 3.76 -11.95 -8.64
N GLU A 160 2.56 -12.32 -8.20
CA GLU A 160 1.36 -12.31 -9.06
C GLU A 160 1.07 -10.93 -9.62
N LEU A 161 1.55 -9.86 -8.97
CA LEU A 161 1.37 -8.49 -9.44
C LEU A 161 2.01 -8.24 -10.81
N ARG A 162 3.00 -9.04 -11.21
CA ARG A 162 3.67 -8.92 -12.52
C ARG A 162 2.70 -9.00 -13.68
N GLU A 163 1.60 -9.72 -13.53
CA GLU A 163 0.61 -9.89 -14.60
C GLU A 163 -0.05 -8.58 -15.02
N PHE A 164 0.03 -7.55 -14.19
CA PHE A 164 -0.66 -6.28 -14.41
C PHE A 164 0.25 -5.13 -14.85
N LEU A 165 1.51 -5.42 -15.04
CA LEU A 165 2.52 -4.41 -15.38
C LEU A 165 2.89 -4.38 -16.86
#